data_235e46d2bec3708d7c0da6d4d9155b81
#
_entry.id   235e46d2bec3708d7c0da6d4d9155b81
#
_cell.length_a   1.000
_cell.length_b   1.000
_cell.length_c   1.000
_cell.angle_alpha   90.00
_cell.angle_beta   90.00
_cell.angle_gamma   90.00
#
_symmetry.space_group_name_H-M   'P 1'
#
loop_
_entity.id
_entity.type
_entity.pdbx_description
1 polymer ?
#
loop_
_entity_poly.entity_id
_entity_poly.type
_entity_poly.pdbx_seq_one_letter_code
_entity_poly.pdbx_strand_id
1 'polypeptide(L)'
;MRAVPHRPCLANAAAFSLLFLATAILALYPDWLNRPVAKTINSLTMDWQFANALAFSVAYPTLQGLAVVSLVWCCWFSGIKAELRAHIVSGTFAAILAGLIAHLLHRTLPTSPQPIFDPLLQLHVPAVLGDIDTLRTTSSPNSHTFPSERATMFAGLAIAVFLIRPKLGLLALGCTMLADVSRIYLGLHYPTDIIGSYSLAAAIVWLAQMQWSSELGLRFVRWESISPSTFYMCAFFASYQVTTAFQDLRDLAGILLR
;
A
#
# COMPACT_ATOMS: atom_id res chain seq x y z
N MET A 1 6.21 29.04 9.94
CA MET A 1 5.81 28.03 8.94
C MET A 1 4.37 28.28 8.57
N ARG A 2 4.05 28.49 7.29
CA ARG A 2 2.67 28.74 6.85
C ARG A 2 1.90 27.42 6.96
N ALA A 3 0.74 27.43 7.60
CA ALA A 3 -0.21 26.33 7.54
C ALA A 3 -0.44 25.97 6.07
N VAL A 4 -0.45 24.67 5.74
CA VAL A 4 -0.75 24.25 4.37
C VAL A 4 -2.15 24.80 4.04
N PRO A 5 -2.29 25.64 3.01
CA PRO A 5 -3.57 26.26 2.73
C PRO A 5 -4.60 25.19 2.37
N HIS A 6 -5.80 25.25 2.95
CA HIS A 6 -6.86 24.26 2.79
C HIS A 6 -7.29 23.97 1.34
N ARG A 7 -7.27 25.01 0.49
CA ARG A 7 -7.68 24.89 -0.93
C ARG A 7 -6.84 23.89 -1.74
N PRO A 8 -5.49 23.90 -1.67
CA PRO A 8 -4.70 22.91 -2.41
C PRO A 8 -4.89 21.47 -1.90
N CYS A 9 -5.19 21.27 -0.62
CA CYS A 9 -5.45 19.92 -0.11
C CYS A 9 -6.71 19.31 -0.74
N LEU A 10 -7.80 20.05 -0.83
CA LEU A 10 -9.04 19.57 -1.46
C LEU A 10 -8.88 19.38 -2.97
N ALA A 11 -8.21 20.30 -3.66
CA ALA A 11 -7.97 20.17 -5.09
C ALA A 11 -7.12 18.94 -5.42
N ASN A 12 -6.06 18.69 -4.66
CA ASN A 12 -5.22 17.51 -4.84
C ASN A 12 -5.99 16.22 -4.51
N ALA A 13 -6.75 16.19 -3.42
CA ALA A 13 -7.58 15.04 -3.08
C ALA A 13 -8.61 14.75 -4.17
N ALA A 14 -9.26 15.78 -4.72
CA ALA A 14 -10.21 15.61 -5.84
C ALA A 14 -9.53 15.09 -7.10
N ALA A 15 -8.35 15.60 -7.46
CA ALA A 15 -7.60 15.14 -8.62
C ALA A 15 -7.21 13.64 -8.48
N PHE A 16 -6.73 13.24 -7.31
CA PHE A 16 -6.41 11.84 -7.04
C PHE A 16 -7.64 10.94 -6.98
N SER A 17 -8.78 11.45 -6.50
CA SER A 17 -10.05 10.71 -6.54
C SER A 17 -10.53 10.49 -7.98
N LEU A 18 -10.40 11.49 -8.85
CA LEU A 18 -10.70 11.35 -10.28
C LEU A 18 -9.78 10.33 -10.96
N LEU A 19 -8.48 10.37 -10.64
CA LEU A 19 -7.51 9.39 -11.15
C LEU A 19 -7.86 7.97 -10.66
N PHE A 20 -8.27 7.82 -9.41
CA PHE A 20 -8.75 6.54 -8.88
C PHE A 20 -9.97 6.03 -9.65
N LEU A 21 -10.96 6.88 -9.89
CA LEU A 21 -12.14 6.50 -10.66
C LEU A 21 -11.79 6.10 -12.10
N ALA A 22 -10.90 6.84 -12.75
CA ALA A 22 -10.43 6.50 -14.10
C ALA A 22 -9.73 5.14 -14.13
N THR A 23 -8.86 4.86 -13.15
CA THR A 23 -8.17 3.56 -13.06
C THR A 23 -9.12 2.42 -12.69
N ALA A 24 -10.16 2.68 -11.88
CA ALA A 24 -11.20 1.70 -11.58
C ALA A 24 -11.99 1.32 -12.85
N ILE A 25 -12.34 2.29 -13.68
CA ILE A 25 -12.97 2.04 -14.98
C ILE A 25 -12.06 1.19 -15.86
N LEU A 26 -10.76 1.52 -15.97
CA LEU A 26 -9.81 0.73 -16.75
C LEU A 26 -9.64 -0.69 -16.19
N ALA A 27 -9.75 -0.89 -14.90
CA ALA A 27 -9.69 -2.22 -14.27
C ALA A 27 -10.89 -3.10 -14.61
N LEU A 28 -12.06 -2.50 -14.90
CA LEU A 28 -13.24 -3.21 -15.37
C LEU A 28 -13.11 -3.70 -16.82
N TYR A 29 -12.21 -3.10 -17.61
CA TYR A 29 -11.95 -3.45 -19.02
C TYR A 29 -10.50 -3.92 -19.21
N PRO A 30 -10.13 -5.11 -18.69
CA PRO A 30 -8.72 -5.54 -18.61
C PRO A 30 -8.05 -5.77 -19.98
N ASP A 31 -8.82 -5.99 -21.02
CA ASP A 31 -8.29 -6.25 -22.38
C ASP A 31 -7.59 -5.03 -23.00
N TRP A 32 -7.93 -3.82 -22.56
CA TRP A 32 -7.38 -2.61 -23.15
C TRP A 32 -5.94 -2.32 -22.70
N LEU A 33 -5.64 -2.60 -21.43
CA LEU A 33 -4.35 -2.27 -20.84
C LEU A 33 -3.75 -3.43 -20.02
N ASN A 34 -4.54 -3.97 -19.12
CA ASN A 34 -4.06 -4.88 -18.07
C ASN A 34 -3.49 -6.18 -18.66
N ARG A 35 -4.27 -6.87 -19.48
CA ARG A 35 -3.86 -8.16 -20.07
C ARG A 35 -2.67 -8.03 -21.03
N PRO A 36 -2.65 -7.08 -21.98
CA PRO A 36 -1.48 -6.90 -22.84
C PRO A 36 -0.20 -6.60 -22.07
N VAL A 37 -0.27 -5.71 -21.09
CA VAL A 37 0.91 -5.34 -20.27
C VAL A 37 1.34 -6.51 -19.40
N ALA A 38 0.41 -7.21 -18.72
CA ALA A 38 0.73 -8.37 -17.92
C ALA A 38 1.43 -9.47 -18.73
N LYS A 39 0.92 -9.78 -19.92
CA LYS A 39 1.52 -10.78 -20.82
C LYS A 39 2.92 -10.39 -21.26
N THR A 40 3.12 -9.12 -21.64
CA THR A 40 4.43 -8.61 -22.05
C THR A 40 5.45 -8.66 -20.92
N ILE A 41 5.06 -8.23 -19.71
CA ILE A 41 5.98 -8.26 -18.55
C ILE A 41 6.27 -9.69 -18.11
N ASN A 42 5.25 -10.56 -18.09
CA ASN A 42 5.44 -11.94 -17.69
C ASN A 42 6.35 -12.73 -18.63
N SER A 43 6.41 -12.41 -19.92
CA SER A 43 7.34 -13.07 -20.84
C SER A 43 8.81 -12.96 -20.40
N LEU A 44 9.16 -11.92 -19.64
CA LEU A 44 10.50 -11.72 -19.09
C LEU A 44 10.85 -12.69 -17.95
N THR A 45 9.85 -13.37 -17.38
CA THR A 45 10.08 -14.32 -16.27
C THR A 45 10.64 -15.68 -16.74
N MET A 46 10.57 -15.99 -18.03
CA MET A 46 10.95 -17.29 -18.58
C MET A 46 12.45 -17.58 -18.44
N ASP A 47 13.29 -16.56 -18.64
CA ASP A 47 14.74 -16.75 -18.84
C ASP A 47 15.59 -16.37 -17.62
N TRP A 48 15.01 -15.73 -16.60
CA TRP A 48 15.79 -15.06 -15.56
C TRP A 48 15.44 -15.56 -14.14
N GLN A 49 15.86 -16.76 -13.80
CA GLN A 49 15.60 -17.33 -12.46
C GLN A 49 16.10 -16.44 -11.30
N PHE A 50 17.27 -15.82 -11.44
CA PHE A 50 17.79 -14.89 -10.43
C PHE A 50 16.88 -13.65 -10.29
N ALA A 51 16.43 -13.08 -11.40
CA ALA A 51 15.50 -11.94 -11.37
C ALA A 51 14.15 -12.32 -10.74
N ASN A 52 13.66 -13.53 -10.99
CA ASN A 52 12.44 -14.05 -10.38
C ASN A 52 12.59 -14.17 -8.85
N ALA A 53 13.72 -14.71 -8.36
CA ALA A 53 14.00 -14.83 -6.94
C ALA A 53 14.15 -13.45 -6.26
N LEU A 54 14.83 -12.52 -6.93
CA LEU A 54 14.97 -11.14 -6.45
C LEU A 54 13.62 -10.43 -6.40
N ALA A 55 12.83 -10.50 -7.47
CA ALA A 55 11.50 -9.91 -7.53
C ALA A 55 10.58 -10.48 -6.44
N PHE A 56 10.62 -11.80 -6.22
CA PHE A 56 9.86 -12.44 -5.15
C PHE A 56 10.27 -11.93 -3.76
N SER A 57 11.58 -11.82 -3.51
CA SER A 57 12.10 -11.33 -2.23
C SER A 57 11.69 -9.88 -1.97
N VAL A 58 11.75 -9.03 -3.00
CA VAL A 58 11.36 -7.60 -2.92
C VAL A 58 9.86 -7.44 -2.79
N ALA A 59 9.08 -8.28 -3.47
CA ALA A 59 7.61 -8.29 -3.39
C ALA A 59 7.09 -8.77 -2.02
N TYR A 60 7.97 -9.32 -1.17
CA TYR A 60 7.55 -9.89 0.11
C TYR A 60 7.05 -8.79 1.06
N PRO A 61 5.83 -8.92 1.61
CA PRO A 61 5.17 -7.85 2.36
C PRO A 61 6.00 -7.31 3.52
N THR A 62 6.64 -8.21 4.27
CA THR A 62 7.41 -7.85 5.46
C THR A 62 8.63 -6.99 5.10
N LEU A 63 9.31 -7.26 3.99
CA LEU A 63 10.46 -6.46 3.57
C LEU A 63 10.02 -5.05 3.15
N GLN A 64 8.95 -4.96 2.35
CA GLN A 64 8.36 -3.68 1.95
C GLN A 64 7.90 -2.88 3.18
N GLY A 65 7.16 -3.52 4.09
CA GLY A 65 6.66 -2.91 5.30
C GLY A 65 7.78 -2.43 6.23
N LEU A 66 8.81 -3.27 6.43
CA LEU A 66 9.98 -2.91 7.24
C LEU A 66 10.68 -1.67 6.68
N ALA A 67 10.92 -1.61 5.37
CA ALA A 67 11.57 -0.46 4.75
C ALA A 67 10.75 0.84 4.95
N VAL A 68 9.44 0.80 4.67
CA VAL A 68 8.58 1.98 4.77
C VAL A 68 8.39 2.42 6.21
N VAL A 69 8.12 1.49 7.14
CA VAL A 69 7.93 1.80 8.56
C VAL A 69 9.22 2.33 9.19
N SER A 70 10.39 1.81 8.80
CA SER A 70 11.68 2.35 9.24
C SER A 70 11.87 3.81 8.79
N LEU A 71 11.42 4.17 7.59
CA LEU A 71 11.48 5.55 7.10
C LEU A 71 10.47 6.46 7.80
N VAL A 72 9.30 5.96 8.21
CA VAL A 72 8.36 6.69 9.09
C VAL A 72 9.05 7.01 10.42
N TRP A 73 9.70 6.03 11.06
CA TRP A 73 10.43 6.23 12.30
C TRP A 73 11.65 7.16 12.12
N CYS A 74 12.39 7.03 11.02
CA CYS A 74 13.47 7.96 10.68
C CYS A 74 12.94 9.40 10.58
N CYS A 75 11.79 9.60 9.96
CA CYS A 75 11.13 10.91 9.90
C CYS A 75 10.71 11.39 11.30
N TRP A 76 10.13 10.52 12.12
CA TRP A 76 9.71 10.82 13.50
C TRP A 76 10.87 11.34 14.36
N PHE A 77 12.03 10.66 14.32
CA PHE A 77 13.21 11.01 15.12
C PHE A 77 14.10 12.08 14.48
N SER A 78 13.75 12.62 13.31
CA SER A 78 14.58 13.61 12.59
C SER A 78 14.54 15.05 13.16
N GLY A 79 14.15 15.22 14.43
CA GLY A 79 14.11 16.53 15.09
C GLY A 79 13.03 17.48 14.55
N ILE A 80 11.95 16.97 13.98
CA ILE A 80 10.83 17.77 13.49
C ILE A 80 9.97 18.29 14.65
N LYS A 81 9.26 19.41 14.40
CA LYS A 81 8.36 20.04 15.37
C LYS A 81 7.16 19.15 15.69
N ALA A 82 6.55 19.35 16.85
CA ALA A 82 5.37 18.60 17.32
C ALA A 82 4.21 18.61 16.31
N GLU A 83 3.97 19.74 15.65
CA GLU A 83 2.93 19.85 14.63
C GLU A 83 3.19 18.92 13.43
N LEU A 84 4.45 18.80 13.00
CA LEU A 84 4.83 17.89 11.91
C LEU A 84 4.76 16.43 12.34
N ARG A 85 5.07 16.10 13.60
CA ARG A 85 4.84 14.77 14.17
C ARG A 85 3.34 14.43 14.20
N ALA A 86 2.48 15.40 14.53
CA ALA A 86 1.04 15.22 14.46
C ALA A 86 0.56 14.85 13.05
N HIS A 87 1.12 15.46 12.02
CA HIS A 87 0.83 15.11 10.63
C HIS A 87 1.34 13.71 10.25
N ILE A 88 2.45 13.21 10.81
CA ILE A 88 2.86 11.79 10.63
C ILE A 88 1.79 10.87 11.21
N VAL A 89 1.33 11.13 12.43
CA VAL A 89 0.29 10.33 13.07
C VAL A 89 -0.98 10.30 12.24
N SER A 90 -1.48 11.47 11.85
CA SER A 90 -2.69 11.60 11.02
C SER A 90 -2.53 10.90 9.66
N GLY A 91 -1.37 11.06 9.03
CA GLY A 91 -1.03 10.38 7.78
C GLY A 91 -0.94 8.86 7.91
N THR A 92 -0.41 8.36 9.04
CA THR A 92 -0.36 6.92 9.32
C THR A 92 -1.77 6.33 9.49
N PHE A 93 -2.64 6.99 10.26
CA PHE A 93 -4.04 6.56 10.38
C PHE A 93 -4.77 6.62 9.04
N ALA A 94 -4.54 7.66 8.25
CA ALA A 94 -5.10 7.79 6.91
C ALA A 94 -4.64 6.66 5.97
N ALA A 95 -3.37 6.28 6.03
CA ALA A 95 -2.82 5.18 5.24
C ALA A 95 -3.43 3.82 5.62
N ILE A 96 -3.61 3.56 6.92
CA ILE A 96 -4.29 2.36 7.41
C ILE A 96 -5.76 2.36 6.97
N LEU A 97 -6.45 3.48 7.10
CA LEU A 97 -7.84 3.64 6.64
C LEU A 97 -7.96 3.43 5.14
N ALA A 98 -7.03 3.98 4.35
CA ALA A 98 -6.97 3.77 2.91
C ALA A 98 -6.80 2.29 2.55
N GLY A 99 -5.93 1.57 3.26
CA GLY A 99 -5.76 0.12 3.11
C GLY A 99 -7.04 -0.64 3.44
N LEU A 100 -7.75 -0.27 4.50
CA LEU A 100 -9.03 -0.87 4.87
C LEU A 100 -10.11 -0.61 3.80
N ILE A 101 -10.20 0.62 3.29
CA ILE A 101 -11.12 0.96 2.20
C ILE A 101 -10.77 0.15 0.95
N ALA A 102 -9.47 0.04 0.61
CA ALA A 102 -9.02 -0.80 -0.50
C ALA A 102 -9.43 -2.27 -0.30
N HIS A 103 -9.31 -2.82 0.92
CA HIS A 103 -9.76 -4.16 1.25
C HIS A 103 -11.28 -4.38 1.02
N LEU A 104 -12.09 -3.40 1.40
CA LEU A 104 -13.54 -3.46 1.16
C LEU A 104 -13.86 -3.37 -0.34
N LEU A 105 -13.23 -2.45 -1.05
CA LEU A 105 -13.41 -2.29 -2.51
C LEU A 105 -12.97 -3.53 -3.28
N HIS A 106 -11.85 -4.13 -2.89
CA HIS A 106 -11.34 -5.38 -3.45
C HIS A 106 -12.36 -6.55 -3.38
N ARG A 107 -13.22 -6.56 -2.36
CA ARG A 107 -14.26 -7.57 -2.19
C ARG A 107 -15.54 -7.25 -2.93
N THR A 108 -15.80 -5.99 -3.27
CA THR A 108 -17.07 -5.52 -3.81
C THR A 108 -17.02 -5.18 -5.29
N LEU A 109 -15.87 -4.74 -5.80
CA LEU A 109 -15.70 -4.37 -7.20
C LEU A 109 -15.55 -5.63 -8.08
N PRO A 110 -16.34 -5.80 -9.13
CA PRO A 110 -16.27 -6.95 -10.02
C PRO A 110 -15.14 -6.83 -11.05
N THR A 111 -13.91 -6.73 -10.56
CA THR A 111 -12.71 -6.65 -11.40
C THR A 111 -12.14 -8.04 -11.71
N SER A 112 -11.05 -8.10 -12.48
CA SER A 112 -10.43 -9.36 -12.87
C SER A 112 -9.77 -10.08 -11.68
N PRO A 113 -9.62 -11.42 -11.75
CA PRO A 113 -8.77 -12.17 -10.83
C PRO A 113 -7.30 -11.78 -11.02
N GLN A 114 -6.42 -12.27 -10.15
CA GLN A 114 -4.98 -12.05 -10.32
C GLN A 114 -4.51 -12.52 -11.70
N PRO A 115 -3.56 -11.80 -12.35
CA PRO A 115 -3.10 -12.17 -13.70
C PRO A 115 -2.68 -13.63 -13.82
N ILE A 116 -2.00 -14.16 -12.83
CA ILE A 116 -1.51 -15.55 -12.78
C ILE A 116 -2.66 -16.59 -12.76
N PHE A 117 -3.86 -16.19 -12.33
CA PHE A 117 -5.07 -17.03 -12.30
C PHE A 117 -6.05 -16.68 -13.42
N ASP A 118 -5.78 -15.67 -14.25
CA ASP A 118 -6.62 -15.32 -15.38
C ASP A 118 -6.47 -16.36 -16.50
N PRO A 119 -7.52 -17.18 -16.79
CA PRO A 119 -7.42 -18.26 -17.76
C PRO A 119 -7.16 -17.77 -19.18
N LEU A 120 -7.43 -16.49 -19.46
CA LEU A 120 -7.23 -15.91 -20.79
C LEU A 120 -5.77 -15.48 -21.04
N LEU A 121 -4.94 -15.42 -19.99
CA LEU A 121 -3.56 -14.97 -20.10
C LEU A 121 -2.56 -16.11 -20.29
N GLN A 122 -2.80 -17.26 -19.66
CA GLN A 122 -1.88 -18.43 -19.67
C GLN A 122 -0.44 -18.02 -19.37
N LEU A 123 -0.25 -17.27 -18.26
CA LEU A 123 1.05 -16.74 -17.88
C LEU A 123 2.01 -17.86 -17.43
N HIS A 124 3.31 -17.65 -17.69
CA HIS A 124 4.35 -18.45 -17.09
C HIS A 124 4.39 -18.22 -15.57
N VAL A 125 4.34 -19.30 -14.80
CA VAL A 125 4.45 -19.26 -13.32
C VAL A 125 5.90 -19.48 -12.93
N PRO A 126 6.61 -18.45 -12.43
CA PRO A 126 7.97 -18.63 -11.98
C PRO A 126 8.07 -19.66 -10.85
N ALA A 127 9.03 -20.56 -10.92
CA ALA A 127 9.21 -21.65 -9.94
C ALA A 127 9.33 -21.14 -8.49
N VAL A 128 9.78 -19.89 -8.29
CA VAL A 128 9.89 -19.24 -6.98
C VAL A 128 8.53 -19.06 -6.29
N LEU A 129 7.44 -19.01 -7.03
CA LEU A 129 6.07 -18.92 -6.50
C LEU A 129 5.52 -20.29 -6.04
N GLY A 130 6.23 -21.39 -6.36
CA GLY A 130 5.76 -22.73 -6.07
C GLY A 130 4.77 -23.26 -7.12
N ASP A 131 4.04 -24.31 -6.73
CA ASP A 131 3.04 -24.90 -7.59
C ASP A 131 1.76 -24.07 -7.68
N ILE A 132 1.22 -23.91 -8.89
CA ILE A 132 0.04 -23.07 -9.15
C ILE A 132 -1.22 -23.62 -8.47
N ASP A 133 -1.34 -24.92 -8.31
CA ASP A 133 -2.51 -25.52 -7.66
C ASP A 133 -2.46 -25.27 -6.14
N THR A 134 -1.28 -25.28 -5.54
CA THR A 134 -1.07 -24.86 -4.16
C THR A 134 -1.37 -23.37 -3.99
N LEU A 135 -0.93 -22.52 -4.91
CA LEU A 135 -1.27 -21.10 -4.91
C LEU A 135 -2.78 -20.86 -5.03
N ARG A 136 -3.48 -21.62 -5.86
CA ARG A 136 -4.95 -21.53 -5.99
C ARG A 136 -5.68 -21.93 -4.71
N THR A 137 -5.18 -22.90 -3.97
CA THR A 137 -5.82 -23.35 -2.72
C THR A 137 -5.56 -22.39 -1.56
N THR A 138 -4.39 -21.73 -1.53
CA THR A 138 -3.99 -20.79 -0.49
C THR A 138 -4.44 -19.36 -0.77
N SER A 139 -4.51 -18.99 -2.05
CA SER A 139 -5.08 -17.70 -2.50
C SER A 139 -6.52 -17.93 -2.90
N SER A 140 -7.45 -17.08 -2.49
CA SER A 140 -8.83 -17.19 -2.97
C SER A 140 -8.87 -16.92 -4.49
N PRO A 141 -9.09 -17.94 -5.34
CA PRO A 141 -9.00 -17.78 -6.81
C PRO A 141 -10.03 -16.81 -7.39
N ASN A 142 -11.12 -16.57 -6.64
CA ASN A 142 -12.19 -15.66 -6.98
C ASN A 142 -12.00 -14.27 -6.38
N SER A 143 -10.83 -13.99 -5.76
CA SER A 143 -10.56 -12.66 -5.25
C SER A 143 -10.17 -11.73 -6.41
N HIS A 144 -10.88 -10.63 -6.50
CA HIS A 144 -10.53 -9.53 -7.39
C HIS A 144 -9.17 -8.93 -7.00
N THR A 145 -8.50 -8.21 -7.89
CA THR A 145 -7.18 -7.64 -7.58
C THR A 145 -7.18 -6.16 -7.29
N PHE A 146 -8.20 -5.47 -7.75
CA PHE A 146 -8.28 -4.01 -7.69
C PHE A 146 -9.13 -3.51 -6.51
N PRO A 147 -8.67 -2.49 -5.79
CA PRO A 147 -7.29 -2.02 -5.69
C PRO A 147 -6.45 -2.90 -4.77
N SER A 148 -5.12 -2.83 -4.87
CA SER A 148 -4.23 -3.57 -4.00
C SER A 148 -4.19 -2.95 -2.58
N GLU A 149 -4.69 -3.68 -1.59
CA GLU A 149 -4.73 -3.25 -0.19
C GLU A 149 -3.34 -2.84 0.34
N ARG A 150 -2.33 -3.70 0.09
CA ARG A 150 -0.95 -3.45 0.55
C ARG A 150 -0.32 -2.25 -0.13
N ALA A 151 -0.46 -2.17 -1.46
CA ALA A 151 0.05 -1.03 -2.21
C ALA A 151 -0.60 0.29 -1.72
N THR A 152 -1.91 0.29 -1.45
CA THR A 152 -2.62 1.45 -0.92
C THR A 152 -2.07 1.89 0.44
N MET A 153 -1.92 0.95 1.37
CA MET A 153 -1.44 1.26 2.72
C MET A 153 0.01 1.76 2.71
N PHE A 154 0.92 1.07 2.03
CA PHE A 154 2.33 1.46 2.03
C PHE A 154 2.59 2.73 1.21
N ALA A 155 1.90 2.92 0.09
CA ALA A 155 1.93 4.20 -0.64
C ALA A 155 1.41 5.35 0.23
N GLY A 156 0.34 5.14 1.00
CA GLY A 156 -0.18 6.13 1.93
C GLY A 156 0.84 6.55 2.99
N LEU A 157 1.55 5.59 3.60
CA LEU A 157 2.62 5.88 4.55
C LEU A 157 3.77 6.65 3.88
N ALA A 158 4.19 6.24 2.69
CA ALA A 158 5.25 6.92 1.95
C ALA A 158 4.86 8.35 1.57
N ILE A 159 3.61 8.58 1.14
CA ILE A 159 3.06 9.91 0.85
C ILE A 159 3.02 10.76 2.12
N ALA A 160 2.59 10.21 3.27
CA ALA A 160 2.59 10.93 4.53
C ALA A 160 4.00 11.42 4.92
N VAL A 161 5.02 10.59 4.76
CA VAL A 161 6.42 10.98 4.96
C VAL A 161 6.86 12.03 3.93
N PHE A 162 6.46 11.88 2.67
CA PHE A 162 6.80 12.81 1.58
C PHE A 162 6.32 14.24 1.86
N LEU A 163 5.12 14.40 2.39
CA LEU A 163 4.55 15.70 2.70
C LEU A 163 5.31 16.45 3.81
N ILE A 164 6.11 15.75 4.61
CA ILE A 164 6.87 16.32 5.73
C ILE A 164 8.36 16.40 5.42
N ARG A 165 8.93 15.33 4.87
CA ARG A 165 10.33 15.18 4.49
C ARG A 165 10.44 14.62 3.06
N PRO A 166 10.38 15.46 2.02
CA PRO A 166 10.29 15.00 0.62
C PRO A 166 11.38 14.00 0.23
N LYS A 167 12.61 14.16 0.68
CA LYS A 167 13.71 13.23 0.36
C LYS A 167 13.46 11.83 0.93
N LEU A 168 13.04 11.74 2.20
CA LEU A 168 12.70 10.45 2.83
C LEU A 168 11.45 9.84 2.21
N GLY A 169 10.46 10.68 1.91
CA GLY A 169 9.23 10.23 1.25
C GLY A 169 9.46 9.72 -0.17
N LEU A 170 10.35 10.35 -0.95
CA LEU A 170 10.74 9.83 -2.26
C LEU A 170 11.44 8.48 -2.15
N LEU A 171 12.30 8.29 -1.13
CA LEU A 171 12.92 6.99 -0.87
C LEU A 171 11.86 5.95 -0.50
N ALA A 172 10.90 6.29 0.37
CA ALA A 172 9.80 5.41 0.73
C ALA A 172 8.91 5.04 -0.47
N LEU A 173 8.57 6.03 -1.32
CA LEU A 173 7.84 5.79 -2.57
C LEU A 173 8.63 4.91 -3.53
N GLY A 174 9.94 5.08 -3.62
CA GLY A 174 10.81 4.20 -4.41
C GLY A 174 10.79 2.76 -3.91
N CYS A 175 10.86 2.54 -2.59
CA CYS A 175 10.77 1.21 -2.00
C CYS A 175 9.41 0.55 -2.27
N THR A 176 8.30 1.29 -2.12
CA THR A 176 6.96 0.77 -2.40
C THR A 176 6.81 0.44 -3.88
N MET A 177 7.22 1.35 -4.77
CA MET A 177 7.12 1.14 -6.21
C MET A 177 7.95 -0.05 -6.68
N LEU A 178 9.15 -0.24 -6.13
CA LEU A 178 9.98 -1.39 -6.46
C LEU A 178 9.29 -2.71 -6.09
N ALA A 179 8.69 -2.80 -4.90
CA ALA A 179 7.94 -3.96 -4.48
C ALA A 179 6.68 -4.20 -5.33
N ASP A 180 5.96 -3.14 -5.67
CA ASP A 180 4.72 -3.24 -6.43
C ASP A 180 4.97 -3.58 -7.92
N VAL A 181 6.04 -3.04 -8.53
CA VAL A 181 6.50 -3.44 -9.88
C VAL A 181 6.94 -4.91 -9.88
N SER A 182 7.61 -5.37 -8.82
CA SER A 182 7.96 -6.79 -8.67
C SER A 182 6.72 -7.68 -8.63
N ARG A 183 5.62 -7.24 -8.04
CA ARG A 183 4.33 -7.98 -8.04
C ARG A 183 3.69 -8.02 -9.42
N ILE A 184 3.77 -6.93 -10.20
CA ILE A 184 3.31 -6.93 -11.60
C ILE A 184 4.15 -7.91 -12.42
N TYR A 185 5.48 -7.89 -12.24
CA TYR A 185 6.40 -8.81 -12.90
C TYR A 185 6.08 -10.28 -12.63
N LEU A 186 5.75 -10.62 -11.38
CA LEU A 186 5.38 -11.98 -10.97
C LEU A 186 3.95 -12.38 -11.35
N GLY A 187 3.17 -11.50 -11.96
CA GLY A 187 1.77 -11.77 -12.34
C GLY A 187 0.79 -11.78 -11.17
N LEU A 188 1.12 -11.12 -10.06
CA LEU A 188 0.25 -11.05 -8.87
C LEU A 188 -0.73 -9.88 -8.91
N HIS A 189 -0.41 -8.80 -9.64
CA HIS A 189 -1.24 -7.62 -9.80
C HIS A 189 -1.17 -7.06 -11.22
N TYR A 190 -2.24 -6.36 -11.62
CA TYR A 190 -2.24 -5.56 -12.83
C TYR A 190 -1.69 -4.14 -12.58
N PRO A 191 -1.20 -3.45 -13.63
CA PRO A 191 -0.76 -2.05 -13.50
C PRO A 191 -1.83 -1.11 -12.93
N THR A 192 -3.09 -1.29 -13.34
CA THR A 192 -4.20 -0.46 -12.83
C THR A 192 -4.43 -0.65 -11.34
N ASP A 193 -4.20 -1.85 -10.80
CA ASP A 193 -4.33 -2.12 -9.36
C ASP A 193 -3.40 -1.21 -8.56
N ILE A 194 -2.16 -1.04 -9.04
CA ILE A 194 -1.13 -0.24 -8.37
C ILE A 194 -1.42 1.25 -8.55
N ILE A 195 -1.72 1.71 -9.77
CA ILE A 195 -2.02 3.13 -10.03
C ILE A 195 -3.27 3.55 -9.24
N GLY A 196 -4.31 2.73 -9.22
CA GLY A 196 -5.52 2.97 -8.43
C GLY A 196 -5.22 3.02 -6.94
N SER A 197 -4.39 2.10 -6.44
CA SER A 197 -3.98 2.05 -5.04
C SER A 197 -3.26 3.33 -4.59
N TYR A 198 -2.29 3.80 -5.38
CA TYR A 198 -1.56 5.03 -5.10
C TYR A 198 -2.47 6.26 -5.17
N SER A 199 -3.40 6.28 -6.11
CA SER A 199 -4.37 7.38 -6.24
C SER A 199 -5.33 7.42 -5.05
N LEU A 200 -5.86 6.28 -4.61
CA LEU A 200 -6.71 6.17 -3.42
C LEU A 200 -5.96 6.61 -2.16
N ALA A 201 -4.75 6.11 -1.98
CA ALA A 201 -3.89 6.48 -0.86
C ALA A 201 -3.62 7.99 -0.82
N ALA A 202 -3.25 8.56 -1.97
CA ALA A 202 -2.99 9.99 -2.09
C ALA A 202 -4.24 10.82 -1.75
N ALA A 203 -5.40 10.47 -2.28
CA ALA A 203 -6.66 11.17 -2.00
C ALA A 203 -6.93 11.22 -0.48
N ILE A 204 -6.85 10.06 0.20
CA ILE A 204 -7.18 9.94 1.62
C ILE A 204 -6.12 10.64 2.48
N VAL A 205 -4.82 10.48 2.17
CA VAL A 205 -3.75 11.13 2.94
C VAL A 205 -3.80 12.64 2.78
N TRP A 206 -4.08 13.19 1.58
CA TRP A 206 -4.26 14.62 1.39
C TRP A 206 -5.44 15.18 2.19
N LEU A 207 -6.56 14.45 2.26
CA LEU A 207 -7.69 14.83 3.11
C LEU A 207 -7.30 14.84 4.59
N ALA A 208 -6.49 13.89 5.03
CA ALA A 208 -6.02 13.81 6.42
C ALA A 208 -5.00 14.90 6.79
N GLN A 209 -4.50 15.70 5.86
CA GLN A 209 -3.68 16.88 6.17
C GLN A 209 -4.50 18.14 6.47
N MET A 210 -5.84 18.05 6.53
CA MET A 210 -6.69 19.15 6.94
C MET A 210 -6.62 19.43 8.45
N GLN A 211 -6.93 20.64 8.88
CA GLN A 211 -6.73 21.10 10.27
C GLN A 211 -7.38 20.23 11.33
N TRP A 212 -8.58 19.70 11.08
CA TRP A 212 -9.30 18.88 12.06
C TRP A 212 -8.57 17.57 12.43
N SER A 213 -7.76 17.02 11.55
CA SER A 213 -7.00 15.79 11.83
C SER A 213 -5.70 16.06 12.60
N SER A 214 -5.16 17.27 12.52
CA SER A 214 -3.96 17.65 13.26
C SER A 214 -4.19 17.67 14.79
N GLU A 215 -5.40 17.99 15.25
CA GLU A 215 -5.74 17.96 16.67
C GLU A 215 -5.67 16.54 17.25
N LEU A 216 -6.14 15.53 16.51
CA LEU A 216 -5.99 14.13 16.91
C LEU A 216 -4.51 13.75 16.98
N GLY A 217 -3.74 14.10 15.97
CA GLY A 217 -2.29 13.84 15.94
C GLY A 217 -1.56 14.49 17.12
N LEU A 218 -1.93 15.73 17.49
CA LEU A 218 -1.35 16.42 18.65
C LEU A 218 -1.67 15.72 19.98
N ARG A 219 -2.81 15.03 20.11
CA ARG A 219 -3.10 14.23 21.32
C ARG A 219 -2.12 13.06 21.45
N PHE A 220 -1.77 12.39 20.35
CA PHE A 220 -0.76 11.32 20.34
C PHE A 220 0.65 11.84 20.67
N VAL A 221 1.04 12.98 20.11
CA VAL A 221 2.32 13.63 20.43
C VAL A 221 2.37 14.05 21.92
N ARG A 222 1.25 14.54 22.47
CA ARG A 222 1.16 14.84 23.88
C ARG A 222 1.24 13.57 24.75
N TRP A 223 0.62 12.47 24.33
CA TRP A 223 0.75 11.19 25.01
C TRP A 223 2.20 10.73 25.07
N GLU A 224 2.97 10.85 23.98
CA GLU A 224 4.41 10.58 23.97
C GLU A 224 5.15 11.36 25.06
N SER A 225 4.85 12.65 25.23
CA SER A 225 5.52 13.49 26.23
C SER A 225 5.11 13.18 27.68
N ILE A 226 3.86 12.70 27.91
CA ILE A 226 3.36 12.35 29.26
C ILE A 226 3.83 10.95 29.66
N SER A 227 3.78 9.98 28.76
CA SER A 227 4.10 8.58 29.03
C SER A 227 4.82 7.92 27.86
N PRO A 228 6.13 8.19 27.70
CA PRO A 228 6.90 7.67 26.55
C PRO A 228 6.89 6.15 26.48
N SER A 229 7.01 5.45 27.61
CA SER A 229 7.11 3.99 27.65
C SER A 229 5.85 3.33 27.05
N THR A 230 4.66 3.76 27.47
CA THR A 230 3.40 3.21 26.96
C THR A 230 3.15 3.62 25.52
N PHE A 231 3.51 4.85 25.17
CA PHE A 231 3.41 5.32 23.78
C PHE A 231 4.25 4.44 22.85
N TYR A 232 5.55 4.26 23.14
CA TYR A 232 6.44 3.49 22.26
C TYR A 232 6.11 2.01 22.27
N MET A 233 5.66 1.43 23.38
CA MET A 233 5.16 0.06 23.42
C MET A 233 4.01 -0.13 22.41
N CYS A 234 2.99 0.72 22.46
CA CYS A 234 1.86 0.66 21.53
C CYS A 234 2.27 0.97 20.08
N ALA A 235 3.14 1.96 19.88
CA ALA A 235 3.58 2.39 18.58
C ALA A 235 4.43 1.31 17.88
N PHE A 236 5.31 0.60 18.59
CA PHE A 236 6.09 -0.50 18.02
C PHE A 236 5.21 -1.73 17.74
N PHE A 237 4.25 -2.05 18.60
CA PHE A 237 3.26 -3.08 18.31
C PHE A 237 2.46 -2.76 17.04
N ALA A 238 1.95 -1.52 16.93
CA ALA A 238 1.25 -1.07 15.73
C ALA A 238 2.16 -1.10 14.49
N SER A 239 3.43 -0.71 14.62
CA SER A 239 4.42 -0.77 13.54
C SER A 239 4.65 -2.19 13.04
N TYR A 240 4.72 -3.17 13.95
CA TYR A 240 4.82 -4.58 13.59
C TYR A 240 3.59 -5.03 12.80
N GLN A 241 2.37 -4.72 13.27
CA GLN A 241 1.14 -5.06 12.56
C GLN A 241 1.05 -4.42 11.16
N VAL A 242 1.46 -3.16 11.04
CA VAL A 242 1.54 -2.49 9.74
C VAL A 242 2.58 -3.15 8.83
N THR A 243 3.76 -3.51 9.37
CA THR A 243 4.84 -4.17 8.62
C THR A 243 4.37 -5.49 8.01
N THR A 244 3.60 -6.28 8.75
CA THR A 244 3.02 -7.55 8.30
C THR A 244 1.69 -7.37 7.55
N ALA A 245 1.26 -6.13 7.32
CA ALA A 245 -0.05 -5.78 6.75
C ALA A 245 -1.20 -6.46 7.51
N PHE A 246 -1.11 -6.49 8.83
CA PHE A 246 -2.09 -7.11 9.75
C PHE A 246 -2.31 -8.61 9.53
N GLN A 247 -1.34 -9.33 8.95
CA GLN A 247 -1.52 -10.75 8.62
C GLN A 247 -1.85 -11.58 9.87
N ASP A 248 -1.08 -11.42 10.95
CA ASP A 248 -1.28 -12.21 12.17
C ASP A 248 -2.68 -12.00 12.79
N LEU A 249 -3.19 -10.77 12.76
CA LEU A 249 -4.54 -10.47 13.26
C LEU A 249 -5.62 -11.06 12.36
N ARG A 250 -5.40 -11.09 11.04
CA ARG A 250 -6.32 -11.75 10.10
C ARG A 250 -6.35 -13.26 10.27
N ASP A 251 -5.19 -13.87 10.47
CA ASP A 251 -5.07 -15.31 10.70
C ASP A 251 -5.75 -15.70 12.01
N LEU A 252 -5.53 -14.93 13.08
CA LEU A 252 -6.21 -15.11 14.36
C LEU A 252 -7.74 -14.97 14.23
N ALA A 253 -8.21 -13.92 13.56
CA ALA A 253 -9.65 -13.72 13.33
C ALA A 253 -10.24 -14.89 12.52
N GLY A 254 -9.53 -15.40 11.51
CA GLY A 254 -9.94 -16.56 10.73
C GLY A 254 -10.05 -17.85 11.55
N ILE A 255 -9.26 -18.00 12.62
CA ILE A 255 -9.35 -19.15 13.55
C ILE A 255 -10.56 -18.99 14.50
N LEU A 256 -10.79 -17.76 14.98
CA LEU A 256 -11.85 -17.49 15.98
C LEU A 256 -13.27 -17.46 15.36
N LEU A 257 -13.39 -17.26 14.04
CA LEU A 257 -14.66 -17.19 13.32
C LEU A 257 -15.04 -18.50 12.60
N ARG A 258 -14.24 -19.55 12.75
CA ARG A 258 -14.52 -20.93 12.31
C ARG A 258 -15.21 -21.71 13.43
#